data_e733a5629e84374377e4549a539a4bd9
#
_entry.id   e733a5629e84374377e4549a539a4bd9
#
_cell.length_a   1.000
_cell.length_b   1.000
_cell.length_c   1.000
_cell.angle_alpha   90.00
_cell.angle_beta   90.00
_cell.angle_gamma   90.00
#
_symmetry.space_group_name_H-M   'P 1'
#
loop_
_entity.id
_entity.type
_entity.pdbx_description
1 polymer ?
#
loop_
_entity_poly.entity_id
_entity_poly.type
_entity_poly.pdbx_seq_one_letter_code
_entity_poly.pdbx_strand_id
1 'polypeptide(L)'
;DPSYKYYGLTKEEILAQWAIKSGHACEYGTEVHAFGESMFYYMTGEPEKILPECMDKFKNGFPCPTNQHEEAIVKFWDDLPENYVPVLAETKVFNRNGTPYAGTFDILFYYVDEKNPHKSGLVIFDYKTNEDLYKNFRGQKLLWPFNDMLDMSESYYTLQLGCYQIPLENLGFNVIARRLIWVKPDGTYESIRIKDISDRVREALDIPTAQKIIEENIL
;
A
#
# COMPACT_ATOMS: atom_id res chain seq x y z
N ASP A 1 -34.35 -5.37 13.81
CA ASP A 1 -34.60 -4.02 13.33
C ASP A 1 -34.65 -4.00 11.81
N PRO A 2 -35.81 -3.69 11.16
CA PRO A 2 -35.95 -3.67 9.71
C PRO A 2 -35.00 -2.70 8.98
N SER A 3 -34.47 -1.70 9.67
CA SER A 3 -33.46 -0.77 9.11
C SER A 3 -32.05 -1.35 9.05
N TYR A 4 -31.81 -2.49 9.69
CA TYR A 4 -30.51 -3.14 9.69
C TYR A 4 -30.23 -3.81 8.34
N LYS A 5 -29.08 -3.50 7.73
CA LYS A 5 -28.68 -3.93 6.37
C LYS A 5 -28.88 -5.44 6.10
N TYR A 6 -28.73 -6.27 7.12
CA TYR A 6 -28.83 -7.73 7.02
C TYR A 6 -30.11 -8.29 7.68
N TYR A 7 -31.13 -7.43 7.95
CA TYR A 7 -32.39 -7.86 8.54
C TYR A 7 -33.09 -8.90 7.66
N GLY A 8 -33.47 -10.01 8.26
CA GLY A 8 -34.16 -11.11 7.58
C GLY A 8 -33.26 -12.10 6.84
N LEU A 9 -31.94 -11.87 6.80
CA LEU A 9 -30.99 -12.80 6.20
C LEU A 9 -30.47 -13.81 7.22
N THR A 10 -30.22 -15.04 6.76
CA THR A 10 -29.52 -16.06 7.53
C THR A 10 -28.01 -15.73 7.60
N LYS A 11 -27.31 -16.39 8.53
CA LYS A 11 -25.84 -16.26 8.64
C LYS A 11 -25.15 -16.66 7.34
N GLU A 12 -25.62 -17.73 6.71
CA GLU A 12 -25.09 -18.27 5.47
C GLU A 12 -25.23 -17.27 4.31
N GLU A 13 -26.39 -16.63 4.20
CA GLU A 13 -26.64 -15.58 3.19
C GLU A 13 -25.75 -14.35 3.41
N ILE A 14 -25.56 -13.92 4.67
CA ILE A 14 -24.67 -12.82 5.00
C ILE A 14 -23.21 -13.16 4.64
N LEU A 15 -22.73 -14.35 5.00
CA LEU A 15 -21.38 -14.80 4.68
C LEU A 15 -21.18 -14.93 3.17
N ALA A 16 -22.17 -15.42 2.42
CA ALA A 16 -22.11 -15.50 0.96
C ALA A 16 -21.99 -14.09 0.33
N GLN A 17 -22.78 -13.12 0.79
CA GLN A 17 -22.66 -11.73 0.32
C GLN A 17 -21.27 -11.12 0.62
N TRP A 18 -20.71 -11.41 1.80
CA TRP A 18 -19.37 -10.94 2.15
C TRP A 18 -18.28 -11.59 1.30
N ALA A 19 -18.40 -12.89 1.02
CA ALA A 19 -17.46 -13.60 0.15
C ALA A 19 -17.47 -13.03 -1.27
N ILE A 20 -18.65 -12.76 -1.84
CA ILE A 20 -18.79 -12.12 -3.16
C ILE A 20 -18.15 -10.72 -3.16
N LYS A 21 -18.49 -9.88 -2.16
CA LYS A 21 -17.93 -8.53 -2.08
C LYS A 21 -16.41 -8.57 -1.92
N SER A 22 -15.89 -9.47 -1.10
CA SER A 22 -14.44 -9.64 -0.90
C SER A 22 -13.74 -10.14 -2.17
N GLY A 23 -14.37 -11.12 -2.90
CA GLY A 23 -13.85 -11.61 -4.17
C GLY A 23 -13.65 -10.48 -5.19
N HIS A 24 -14.70 -9.70 -5.44
CA HIS A 24 -14.63 -8.55 -6.36
C HIS A 24 -13.59 -7.50 -5.93
N ALA A 25 -13.49 -7.22 -4.63
CA ALA A 25 -12.49 -6.27 -4.14
C ALA A 25 -11.05 -6.80 -4.36
N CYS A 26 -10.81 -8.11 -4.18
CA CYS A 26 -9.51 -8.72 -4.44
C CYS A 26 -9.16 -8.73 -5.93
N GLU A 27 -10.10 -9.15 -6.79
CA GLU A 27 -9.91 -9.13 -8.26
C GLU A 27 -9.56 -7.72 -8.73
N TYR A 28 -10.36 -6.76 -8.30
CA TYR A 28 -10.16 -5.36 -8.62
C TYR A 28 -8.81 -4.81 -8.13
N GLY A 29 -8.41 -5.10 -6.88
CA GLY A 29 -7.10 -4.74 -6.36
C GLY A 29 -5.97 -5.33 -7.21
N THR A 30 -6.08 -6.62 -7.58
CA THR A 30 -5.09 -7.31 -8.42
C THR A 30 -4.93 -6.65 -9.79
N GLU A 31 -6.03 -6.27 -10.46
CA GLU A 31 -6.00 -5.58 -11.75
C GLU A 31 -5.30 -4.21 -11.65
N VAL A 32 -5.60 -3.45 -10.60
CA VAL A 32 -4.96 -2.14 -10.36
C VAL A 32 -3.47 -2.27 -10.14
N HIS A 33 -3.03 -3.23 -9.31
CA HIS A 33 -1.61 -3.48 -9.07
C HIS A 33 -0.90 -3.96 -10.36
N ALA A 34 -1.49 -4.91 -11.10
CA ALA A 34 -0.92 -5.39 -12.36
C ALA A 34 -0.76 -4.27 -13.40
N PHE A 35 -1.76 -3.38 -13.51
CA PHE A 35 -1.65 -2.22 -14.40
C PHE A 35 -0.61 -1.22 -13.91
N GLY A 36 -0.54 -0.96 -12.60
CA GLY A 36 0.46 -0.09 -11.98
C GLY A 36 1.90 -0.57 -12.17
N GLU A 37 2.14 -1.88 -12.02
CA GLU A 37 3.42 -2.52 -12.32
C GLU A 37 3.77 -2.40 -13.81
N SER A 38 2.82 -2.65 -14.70
CA SER A 38 3.01 -2.50 -16.15
C SER A 38 3.31 -1.05 -16.55
N MET A 39 2.70 -0.06 -15.88
CA MET A 39 3.03 1.36 -16.04
C MET A 39 4.47 1.65 -15.63
N PHE A 40 4.97 1.04 -14.55
CA PHE A 40 6.37 1.18 -14.15
C PHE A 40 7.30 0.70 -15.27
N TYR A 41 7.09 -0.49 -15.82
CA TYR A 41 7.92 -1.02 -16.91
C TYR A 41 7.82 -0.17 -18.19
N TYR A 42 6.63 0.34 -18.51
CA TYR A 42 6.47 1.29 -19.60
C TYR A 42 7.30 2.56 -19.38
N MET A 43 7.22 3.16 -18.20
CA MET A 43 7.90 4.42 -17.86
C MET A 43 9.42 4.27 -17.74
N THR A 44 9.92 3.08 -17.40
CA THR A 44 11.37 2.78 -17.35
C THR A 44 11.95 2.32 -18.68
N GLY A 45 11.13 2.19 -19.72
CA GLY A 45 11.57 1.77 -21.04
C GLY A 45 11.87 0.27 -21.13
N GLU A 46 11.17 -0.55 -20.35
CA GLU A 46 11.29 -2.01 -20.29
C GLU A 46 9.99 -2.71 -20.75
N PRO A 47 9.47 -2.41 -21.97
CA PRO A 47 8.16 -2.89 -22.41
C PRO A 47 8.05 -4.42 -22.50
N GLU A 48 9.16 -5.13 -22.59
CA GLU A 48 9.19 -6.59 -22.57
C GLU A 48 8.85 -7.20 -21.22
N LYS A 49 8.85 -6.39 -20.15
CA LYS A 49 8.46 -6.79 -18.80
C LYS A 49 6.99 -6.50 -18.48
N ILE A 50 6.26 -5.81 -19.35
CA ILE A 50 4.83 -5.57 -19.18
C ILE A 50 4.12 -6.90 -18.96
N LEU A 51 3.25 -6.94 -17.96
CA LEU A 51 2.55 -8.18 -17.59
C LEU A 51 1.66 -8.69 -18.73
N PRO A 52 1.61 -10.01 -18.96
CA PRO A 52 0.85 -10.60 -20.07
C PRO A 52 -0.61 -10.15 -20.12
N GLU A 53 -1.28 -10.04 -18.97
CA GLU A 53 -2.66 -9.59 -18.84
C GLU A 53 -2.86 -8.10 -19.17
N CYS A 54 -1.78 -7.32 -19.15
CA CYS A 54 -1.80 -5.89 -19.45
C CYS A 54 -1.29 -5.56 -20.88
N MET A 55 -0.67 -6.51 -21.60
CA MET A 55 -0.03 -6.26 -22.88
C MET A 55 -0.94 -5.56 -23.89
N ASP A 56 -2.21 -5.94 -23.94
CA ASP A 56 -3.19 -5.35 -24.86
C ASP A 56 -3.41 -3.85 -24.63
N LYS A 57 -3.17 -3.38 -23.40
CA LYS A 57 -3.33 -1.99 -22.99
C LYS A 57 -2.12 -1.10 -23.32
N PHE A 58 -1.03 -1.70 -23.86
CA PHE A 58 0.21 -1.00 -24.23
C PHE A 58 0.62 -1.22 -25.69
N LYS A 59 -0.25 -1.84 -26.50
CA LYS A 59 0.04 -2.23 -27.90
C LYS A 59 0.49 -1.10 -28.81
N ASN A 60 0.03 0.11 -28.58
CA ASN A 60 0.28 1.26 -29.44
C ASN A 60 1.50 2.08 -29.02
N GLY A 61 2.31 1.57 -28.10
CA GLY A 61 3.48 2.28 -27.56
C GLY A 61 3.13 3.38 -26.55
N PHE A 62 1.90 3.40 -26.05
CA PHE A 62 1.44 4.24 -24.95
C PHE A 62 0.31 3.53 -24.18
N PRO A 63 0.09 3.87 -22.88
CA PRO A 63 -0.95 3.26 -22.08
C PRO A 63 -2.35 3.57 -22.63
N CYS A 64 -3.18 2.53 -22.78
CA CYS A 64 -4.58 2.63 -23.18
C CYS A 64 -5.46 2.05 -22.06
N PRO A 65 -5.79 2.83 -21.03
CA PRO A 65 -6.62 2.36 -19.92
C PRO A 65 -8.01 1.93 -20.44
N THR A 66 -8.56 0.87 -19.85
CA THR A 66 -9.86 0.31 -20.22
C THR A 66 -10.95 0.58 -19.20
N ASN A 67 -10.58 1.15 -18.06
CA ASN A 67 -11.49 1.54 -17.00
C ASN A 67 -10.96 2.78 -16.26
N GLN A 68 -11.84 3.42 -15.49
CA GLN A 68 -11.55 4.68 -14.78
C GLN A 68 -10.41 4.56 -13.73
N HIS A 69 -10.13 3.36 -13.22
CA HIS A 69 -9.09 3.18 -12.22
C HIS A 69 -7.71 3.10 -12.87
N GLU A 70 -7.64 2.51 -14.05
CA GLU A 70 -6.44 2.55 -14.88
C GLU A 70 -6.16 3.97 -15.37
N GLU A 71 -7.21 4.74 -15.71
CA GLU A 71 -7.09 6.17 -16.00
C GLU A 71 -6.52 6.95 -14.81
N ALA A 72 -6.94 6.63 -13.60
CA ALA A 72 -6.41 7.24 -12.38
C ALA A 72 -4.91 6.92 -12.17
N ILE A 73 -4.47 5.69 -12.52
CA ILE A 73 -3.06 5.31 -12.46
C ILE A 73 -2.24 6.05 -13.53
N VAL A 74 -2.72 6.11 -14.78
CA VAL A 74 -2.06 6.91 -15.83
C VAL A 74 -1.90 8.34 -15.36
N LYS A 75 -2.98 8.94 -14.85
CA LYS A 75 -2.95 10.30 -14.33
C LYS A 75 -1.96 10.47 -13.15
N PHE A 76 -1.85 9.50 -12.26
CA PHE A 76 -0.84 9.54 -11.18
C PHE A 76 0.56 9.62 -11.76
N TRP A 77 0.89 8.82 -12.77
CA TRP A 77 2.19 8.83 -13.41
C TRP A 77 2.46 10.13 -14.18
N ASP A 78 1.45 10.68 -14.85
CA ASP A 78 1.54 11.96 -15.56
C ASP A 78 1.71 13.16 -14.59
N ASP A 79 1.11 13.08 -13.41
CA ASP A 79 1.19 14.13 -12.38
C ASP A 79 2.51 14.04 -11.55
N LEU A 80 3.31 12.97 -11.71
CA LEU A 80 4.57 12.82 -10.97
C LEU A 80 5.59 13.90 -11.42
N PRO A 81 6.17 14.65 -10.48
CA PRO A 81 7.25 15.57 -10.81
C PRO A 81 8.49 14.83 -11.34
N GLU A 82 9.22 15.44 -12.28
CA GLU A 82 10.42 14.87 -12.92
C GLU A 82 11.52 14.43 -11.94
N ASN A 83 11.52 14.98 -10.74
CA ASN A 83 12.48 14.64 -9.71
C ASN A 83 12.15 13.35 -8.93
N TYR A 84 11.08 12.63 -9.30
CA TYR A 84 10.81 11.28 -8.85
C TYR A 84 11.27 10.29 -9.92
N VAL A 85 12.39 9.63 -9.67
CA VAL A 85 12.96 8.63 -10.58
C VAL A 85 12.48 7.25 -10.16
N PRO A 86 11.75 6.50 -11.00
CA PRO A 86 11.33 5.13 -10.68
C PRO A 86 12.55 4.21 -10.57
N VAL A 87 12.61 3.37 -9.53
CA VAL A 87 13.77 2.51 -9.23
C VAL A 87 13.41 1.03 -9.29
N LEU A 88 12.36 0.62 -8.60
CA LEU A 88 11.92 -0.78 -8.49
C LEU A 88 10.39 -0.85 -8.41
N ALA A 89 9.83 -1.93 -8.97
CA ALA A 89 8.43 -2.30 -8.78
C ALA A 89 8.31 -3.72 -8.20
N GLU A 90 7.21 -4.01 -7.51
CA GLU A 90 6.83 -5.33 -6.97
C GLU A 90 8.01 -6.07 -6.32
N THR A 91 8.78 -5.34 -5.52
CA THR A 91 10.02 -5.86 -4.96
C THR A 91 9.81 -6.39 -3.54
N LYS A 92 10.28 -7.63 -3.33
CA LYS A 92 10.21 -8.29 -2.04
C LYS A 92 11.27 -7.77 -1.08
N VAL A 93 10.84 -7.45 0.13
CA VAL A 93 11.70 -7.04 1.24
C VAL A 93 11.60 -8.05 2.39
N PHE A 94 12.70 -8.22 3.10
CA PHE A 94 12.81 -9.18 4.20
C PHE A 94 13.44 -8.51 5.40
N ASN A 95 12.84 -8.67 6.57
CA ASN A 95 13.48 -8.37 7.84
C ASN A 95 13.89 -9.68 8.54
N ARG A 96 15.13 -9.75 9.00
CA ARG A 96 15.67 -10.90 9.75
C ARG A 96 16.06 -10.54 11.19
N ASN A 97 16.00 -9.25 11.52
CA ASN A 97 16.36 -8.74 12.85
C ASN A 97 15.08 -8.67 13.71
N GLY A 98 15.12 -9.27 14.90
CA GLY A 98 13.93 -9.40 15.74
C GLY A 98 12.92 -10.40 15.15
N THR A 99 11.64 -10.07 15.17
CA THR A 99 10.58 -10.88 14.55
C THR A 99 10.73 -10.86 13.03
N PRO A 100 10.98 -12.03 12.38
CA PRO A 100 11.18 -12.08 10.94
C PRO A 100 9.85 -11.87 10.18
N TYR A 101 9.92 -11.14 9.09
CA TYR A 101 8.80 -10.98 8.15
C TYR A 101 9.30 -10.75 6.73
N ALA A 102 8.40 -10.93 5.77
CA ALA A 102 8.58 -10.57 4.38
C ALA A 102 7.38 -9.75 3.89
N GLY A 103 7.59 -8.93 2.89
CA GLY A 103 6.53 -8.19 2.22
C GLY A 103 6.97 -7.75 0.82
N THR A 104 6.05 -7.14 0.09
CA THR A 104 6.31 -6.59 -1.24
C THR A 104 5.80 -5.17 -1.26
N PHE A 105 6.63 -4.22 -1.66
CA PHE A 105 6.17 -2.86 -1.94
C PHE A 105 5.87 -2.72 -3.44
N ASP A 106 4.88 -1.91 -3.77
CA ASP A 106 4.44 -1.79 -5.16
C ASP A 106 5.45 -1.02 -6.00
N ILE A 107 5.85 0.18 -5.58
CA ILE A 107 6.82 1.00 -6.31
C ILE A 107 7.78 1.71 -5.36
N LEU A 108 9.04 1.74 -5.75
CA LEU A 108 10.09 2.53 -5.11
C LEU A 108 10.58 3.60 -6.08
N PHE A 109 10.54 4.85 -5.63
CA PHE A 109 11.15 5.96 -6.33
C PHE A 109 12.37 6.47 -5.58
N TYR A 110 13.31 7.07 -6.32
CA TYR A 110 14.33 7.93 -5.75
C TYR A 110 13.95 9.40 -6.02
N TYR A 111 13.73 10.15 -4.95
CA TYR A 111 13.48 11.58 -5.02
C TYR A 111 14.82 12.33 -5.06
N VAL A 112 14.99 13.21 -6.05
CA VAL A 112 16.17 14.04 -6.23
C VAL A 112 15.86 15.47 -5.79
N ASP A 113 16.54 15.96 -4.75
CA ASP A 113 16.57 17.40 -4.40
C ASP A 113 17.89 18.00 -4.86
N GLU A 114 17.91 18.61 -6.03
CA GLU A 114 19.12 19.20 -6.61
C GLU A 114 19.70 20.32 -5.75
N LYS A 115 18.84 21.06 -5.02
CA LYS A 115 19.26 22.19 -4.17
C LYS A 115 19.81 21.72 -2.83
N ASN A 116 19.33 20.58 -2.37
CA ASN A 116 19.69 20.00 -1.08
C ASN A 116 19.88 18.48 -1.20
N PRO A 117 21.00 17.98 -1.74
CA PRO A 117 21.21 16.56 -2.02
C PRO A 117 20.99 15.64 -0.80
N HIS A 118 21.24 16.15 0.42
CA HIS A 118 21.00 15.42 1.66
C HIS A 118 19.51 15.16 1.95
N LYS A 119 18.59 15.84 1.25
CA LYS A 119 17.15 15.60 1.30
C LYS A 119 16.68 14.61 0.22
N SER A 120 17.58 14.19 -0.66
CA SER A 120 17.29 13.13 -1.62
C SER A 120 17.23 11.79 -0.92
N GLY A 121 16.44 10.87 -1.46
CA GLY A 121 16.31 9.53 -0.89
C GLY A 121 15.16 8.73 -1.48
N LEU A 122 14.98 7.54 -0.94
CA LEU A 122 13.94 6.63 -1.39
C LEU A 122 12.56 7.07 -0.89
N VAL A 123 11.57 6.90 -1.75
CA VAL A 123 10.15 7.09 -1.43
C VAL A 123 9.40 5.82 -1.79
N ILE A 124 8.75 5.21 -0.80
CA ILE A 124 7.93 4.02 -1.00
C ILE A 124 6.53 4.46 -1.38
N PHE A 125 6.00 3.93 -2.48
CA PHE A 125 4.62 4.11 -2.91
C PHE A 125 3.91 2.76 -2.91
N ASP A 126 2.62 2.79 -2.55
CA ASP A 126 1.81 1.60 -2.44
C ASP A 126 0.38 1.92 -2.89
N TYR A 127 -0.14 1.17 -3.87
CA TYR A 127 -1.50 1.34 -4.40
C TYR A 127 -2.54 0.78 -3.46
N LYS A 128 -3.62 1.51 -3.26
CA LYS A 128 -4.76 1.05 -2.46
C LYS A 128 -6.08 1.37 -3.15
N THR A 129 -6.98 0.40 -3.12
CA THR A 129 -8.28 0.45 -3.81
C THR A 129 -9.47 0.37 -2.85
N ASN A 130 -9.23 0.59 -1.56
CA ASN A 130 -10.27 0.56 -0.54
C ASN A 130 -11.40 1.56 -0.86
N GLU A 131 -12.63 1.16 -0.60
CA GLU A 131 -13.80 2.04 -0.67
C GLU A 131 -13.65 3.24 0.30
N ASP A 132 -13.07 3.00 1.48
CA ASP A 132 -12.83 4.00 2.51
C ASP A 132 -11.60 3.60 3.34
N LEU A 133 -10.60 4.47 3.40
CA LEU A 133 -9.38 4.26 4.18
C LEU A 133 -9.55 4.59 5.67
N TYR A 134 -10.53 5.42 6.00
CA TYR A 134 -10.69 6.03 7.32
C TYR A 134 -11.87 5.48 8.11
N LYS A 135 -12.55 4.47 7.55
CA LYS A 135 -13.67 3.83 8.21
C LYS A 135 -13.22 3.12 9.47
N ASN A 136 -13.68 3.62 10.61
CA ASN A 136 -13.44 3.05 11.93
C ASN A 136 -14.75 2.64 12.58
N PHE A 137 -14.77 1.50 13.26
CA PHE A 137 -15.95 1.02 13.97
C PHE A 137 -15.91 1.47 15.44
N ARG A 138 -16.80 2.38 15.81
CA ARG A 138 -17.03 2.82 17.21
C ARG A 138 -15.79 3.38 17.93
N GLY A 139 -14.84 3.97 17.19
CA GLY A 139 -13.63 4.53 17.79
C GLY A 139 -12.64 3.48 18.32
N GLN A 140 -12.72 2.25 17.82
CA GLN A 140 -11.75 1.21 18.15
C GLN A 140 -10.33 1.66 17.81
N LYS A 141 -9.39 1.20 18.62
CA LYS A 141 -7.95 1.50 18.44
C LYS A 141 -7.17 0.21 18.28
N LEU A 142 -6.00 0.33 17.67
CA LEU A 142 -5.04 -0.76 17.61
C LEU A 142 -4.55 -1.13 19.01
N LEU A 143 -3.96 -2.32 19.12
CA LEU A 143 -3.33 -2.77 20.36
C LEU A 143 -2.03 -2.02 20.63
N TRP A 144 -1.59 -2.03 21.87
CA TRP A 144 -0.27 -1.53 22.25
C TRP A 144 0.84 -2.23 21.41
N PRO A 145 1.87 -1.54 20.93
CA PRO A 145 2.25 -0.16 21.21
C PRO A 145 1.60 0.89 20.29
N PHE A 146 0.58 0.56 19.52
CA PHE A 146 -0.09 1.44 18.54
C PHE A 146 -1.47 1.91 18.99
N ASN A 147 -1.77 1.86 20.29
CA ASN A 147 -3.09 2.16 20.87
C ASN A 147 -3.50 3.65 20.84
N ASP A 148 -2.68 4.52 20.31
CA ASP A 148 -3.02 5.90 19.93
C ASP A 148 -3.59 5.98 18.50
N MET A 149 -3.42 4.93 17.67
CA MET A 149 -3.93 4.84 16.31
C MET A 149 -5.31 4.19 16.30
N LEU A 150 -6.19 4.66 15.41
CA LEU A 150 -7.51 4.04 15.21
C LEU A 150 -7.39 2.72 14.45
N ASP A 151 -8.29 1.77 14.75
CA ASP A 151 -8.42 0.51 14.00
C ASP A 151 -9.13 0.80 12.67
N MET A 152 -8.35 1.16 11.65
CA MET A 152 -8.80 1.49 10.30
C MET A 152 -7.73 1.17 9.25
N SER A 153 -8.12 1.12 7.99
CA SER A 153 -7.23 0.72 6.89
C SER A 153 -5.97 1.59 6.79
N GLU A 154 -6.09 2.89 6.92
CA GLU A 154 -4.95 3.83 6.87
C GLU A 154 -3.90 3.49 7.95
N SER A 155 -4.33 3.14 9.16
CA SER A 155 -3.43 2.75 10.25
C SER A 155 -2.67 1.46 9.93
N TYR A 156 -3.35 0.45 9.37
CA TYR A 156 -2.70 -0.79 8.94
C TYR A 156 -1.67 -0.55 7.84
N TYR A 157 -1.97 0.32 6.87
CA TYR A 157 -1.04 0.67 5.81
C TYR A 157 0.14 1.49 6.33
N THR A 158 -0.09 2.32 7.36
CA THR A 158 0.99 3.02 8.05
C THR A 158 1.98 2.01 8.69
N LEU A 159 1.48 0.96 9.35
CA LEU A 159 2.29 -0.13 9.87
C LEU A 159 3.01 -0.90 8.76
N GLN A 160 2.30 -1.26 7.68
CA GLN A 160 2.84 -1.97 6.53
C GLN A 160 4.02 -1.23 5.91
N LEU A 161 3.86 0.06 5.62
CA LEU A 161 4.92 0.86 5.02
C LEU A 161 6.09 1.11 5.99
N GLY A 162 5.83 1.18 7.29
CA GLY A 162 6.87 1.16 8.32
C GLY A 162 7.69 -0.14 8.29
N CYS A 163 7.02 -1.29 8.12
CA CYS A 163 7.68 -2.57 7.94
C CYS A 163 8.52 -2.61 6.64
N TYR A 164 8.06 -2.02 5.54
CA TYR A 164 8.82 -2.00 4.27
C TYR A 164 10.05 -1.09 4.33
N GLN A 165 9.99 -0.01 5.10
CA GLN A 165 11.10 0.91 5.29
C GLN A 165 12.29 0.26 6.00
N ILE A 166 12.04 -0.52 7.04
CA ILE A 166 13.09 -1.08 7.90
C ILE A 166 14.16 -1.88 7.15
N PRO A 167 13.81 -2.83 6.24
CA PRO A 167 14.81 -3.55 5.47
C PRO A 167 15.66 -2.65 4.57
N LEU A 168 15.07 -1.61 3.99
CA LEU A 168 15.80 -0.65 3.15
C LEU A 168 16.81 0.15 3.98
N GLU A 169 16.41 0.63 5.14
CA GLU A 169 17.30 1.35 6.07
C GLU A 169 18.41 0.44 6.64
N ASN A 170 18.10 -0.84 6.91
CA ASN A 170 19.10 -1.82 7.34
C ASN A 170 20.18 -2.09 6.26
N LEU A 171 19.85 -1.83 4.99
CA LEU A 171 20.80 -1.86 3.87
C LEU A 171 21.55 -0.54 3.67
N GLY A 172 21.27 0.47 4.49
CA GLY A 172 21.94 1.78 4.44
C GLY A 172 21.27 2.80 3.53
N PHE A 173 20.08 2.52 3.01
CA PHE A 173 19.32 3.47 2.20
C PHE A 173 18.61 4.50 3.07
N ASN A 174 18.55 5.74 2.60
CA ASN A 174 17.79 6.82 3.22
C ASN A 174 16.37 6.82 2.68
N VAL A 175 15.38 6.39 3.48
CA VAL A 175 13.95 6.44 3.13
C VAL A 175 13.35 7.73 3.68
N ILE A 176 13.01 8.66 2.80
CA ILE A 176 12.56 10.01 3.17
C ILE A 176 11.04 10.19 3.23
N ALA A 177 10.30 9.30 2.56
CA ALA A 177 8.85 9.36 2.59
C ALA A 177 8.21 8.00 2.25
N ARG A 178 6.95 7.85 2.65
CA ARG A 178 6.03 6.78 2.31
C ARG A 178 4.73 7.41 1.87
N ARG A 179 4.12 6.88 0.82
CA ARG A 179 2.88 7.40 0.25
C ARG A 179 1.95 6.27 -0.16
N LEU A 180 0.67 6.44 0.11
CA LEU A 180 -0.36 5.63 -0.53
C LEU A 180 -0.83 6.34 -1.79
N ILE A 181 -1.06 5.59 -2.84
CA ILE A 181 -1.80 6.03 -4.02
C ILE A 181 -3.18 5.40 -3.91
N TRP A 182 -4.07 6.16 -3.31
CA TRP A 182 -5.44 5.72 -3.12
C TRP A 182 -6.24 5.95 -4.40
N VAL A 183 -6.47 4.87 -5.15
CA VAL A 183 -7.34 4.84 -6.32
C VAL A 183 -8.77 4.67 -5.83
N LYS A 184 -9.56 5.73 -5.95
CA LYS A 184 -10.91 5.80 -5.40
C LYS A 184 -11.94 5.12 -6.32
N PRO A 185 -13.10 4.72 -5.76
CA PRO A 185 -14.17 4.11 -6.57
C PRO A 185 -14.74 5.02 -7.69
N ASP A 186 -14.55 6.32 -7.59
CA ASP A 186 -14.97 7.30 -8.61
C ASP A 186 -13.94 7.49 -9.75
N GLY A 187 -12.86 6.71 -9.76
CA GLY A 187 -11.80 6.80 -10.77
C GLY A 187 -10.85 7.97 -10.59
N THR A 188 -10.89 8.64 -9.46
CA THR A 188 -9.86 9.61 -9.07
C THR A 188 -8.78 8.95 -8.20
N TYR A 189 -7.63 9.61 -8.05
CA TYR A 189 -6.62 9.17 -7.10
C TYR A 189 -6.26 10.28 -6.11
N GLU A 190 -5.72 9.87 -4.98
CA GLU A 190 -5.13 10.76 -3.99
C GLU A 190 -3.79 10.20 -3.53
N SER A 191 -2.75 11.05 -3.53
CA SER A 191 -1.44 10.68 -3.02
C SER A 191 -1.30 11.12 -1.56
N ILE A 192 -1.45 10.18 -0.64
CA ILE A 192 -1.48 10.41 0.81
C ILE A 192 -0.09 10.16 1.39
N ARG A 193 0.49 11.18 2.04
CA ARG A 193 1.74 11.01 2.77
C ARG A 193 1.49 10.30 4.10
N ILE A 194 2.19 9.20 4.31
CA ILE A 194 2.10 8.38 5.52
C ILE A 194 3.16 8.81 6.53
N LYS A 195 2.75 8.90 7.79
CA LYS A 195 3.63 9.24 8.92
C LYS A 195 4.73 8.19 9.08
N ASP A 196 5.94 8.64 9.42
CA ASP A 196 7.01 7.74 9.84
C ASP A 196 6.76 7.20 11.24
N ILE A 197 6.69 5.89 11.35
CA ILE A 197 6.59 5.15 12.60
C ILE A 197 7.59 3.99 12.65
N SER A 198 8.61 4.00 11.77
CA SER A 198 9.57 2.90 11.63
C SER A 198 10.29 2.55 12.92
N ASP A 199 10.68 3.55 13.73
CA ASP A 199 11.32 3.29 15.03
C ASP A 199 10.39 2.53 15.96
N ARG A 200 9.12 2.92 16.02
CA ARG A 200 8.11 2.27 16.83
C ARG A 200 7.77 0.86 16.34
N VAL A 201 7.80 0.66 15.02
CA VAL A 201 7.68 -0.69 14.43
C VAL A 201 8.90 -1.54 14.80
N ARG A 202 10.13 -0.99 14.79
CA ARG A 202 11.35 -1.68 15.24
C ARG A 202 11.21 -2.15 16.70
N GLU A 203 10.75 -1.28 17.58
CA GLU A 203 10.51 -1.63 18.99
C GLU A 203 9.49 -2.77 19.14
N ALA A 204 8.40 -2.74 18.35
CA ALA A 204 7.38 -3.78 18.38
C ALA A 204 7.86 -5.13 17.79
N LEU A 205 8.83 -5.10 16.88
CA LEU A 205 9.41 -6.29 16.25
C LEU A 205 10.55 -6.89 17.06
N ASP A 206 11.09 -6.19 18.05
CA ASP A 206 12.10 -6.74 18.96
C ASP A 206 11.46 -7.87 19.79
N ILE A 207 12.05 -9.07 19.75
CA ILE A 207 11.48 -10.27 20.38
C ILE A 207 11.21 -10.09 21.88
N PRO A 208 12.14 -9.54 22.71
CA PRO A 208 11.86 -9.27 24.11
C PRO A 208 10.69 -8.30 24.32
N THR A 209 10.60 -7.25 23.50
CA THR A 209 9.51 -6.27 23.56
C THR A 209 8.20 -6.90 23.14
N ALA A 210 8.17 -7.71 22.07
CA ALA A 210 6.97 -8.41 21.61
C ALA A 210 6.47 -9.41 22.67
N GLN A 211 7.34 -10.16 23.34
CA GLN A 211 6.97 -11.05 24.43
C GLN A 211 6.36 -10.30 25.60
N LYS A 212 6.96 -9.18 26.01
CA LYS A 212 6.43 -8.31 27.06
C LYS A 212 5.04 -7.78 26.72
N ILE A 213 4.82 -7.37 25.46
CA ILE A 213 3.51 -6.93 24.97
C ILE A 213 2.47 -8.03 25.14
N ILE A 214 2.81 -9.27 24.75
CA ILE A 214 1.92 -10.42 24.87
C ILE A 214 1.57 -10.68 26.34
N GLU A 215 2.55 -10.69 27.22
CA GLU A 215 2.36 -10.91 28.66
C GLU A 215 1.48 -9.84 29.32
N GLU A 216 1.66 -8.55 28.95
CA GLU A 216 0.89 -7.43 29.49
C GLU A 216 -0.55 -7.34 28.98
N ASN A 217 -0.89 -7.97 27.84
CA ASN A 217 -2.23 -7.91 27.23
C ASN A 217 -3.05 -9.21 27.34
N ILE A 218 -2.46 -10.29 27.87
CA ILE A 218 -3.15 -11.58 28.11
C ILE A 218 -3.59 -11.74 29.57
N LEU A 219 -3.09 -10.94 30.47
CA LEU A 219 -3.47 -10.88 31.90
C LEU A 219 -4.52 -9.80 32.14
#